data_3076aa696ed407d39f6b88aae7c874c1
#
_entry.id   3076aa696ed407d39f6b88aae7c874c1
#
_cell.length_a   1.000
_cell.length_b   1.000
_cell.length_c   1.000
_cell.angle_alpha   90.00
_cell.angle_beta   90.00
_cell.angle_gamma   90.00
#
_symmetry.space_group_name_H-M   'P 1'
#
loop_
_entity.id
_entity.type
_entity.pdbx_description
1 polymer ?
#
loop_
_entity_poly.entity_id
_entity_poly.type
_entity_poly.pdbx_seq_one_letter_code
_entity_poly.pdbx_strand_id
1 'polypeptide(L)'
;MRSARKPNEPKPNTTAATEPPVPLLQKIGRLRLVSAAAALVILIVLVGIYGIAHRPRNPADAACAGAVNTGKRIAQLVRGEVAALAVAQAPFRVPDLAFKDAKGRDLRLSDWRGRTVLLNLWATWCVPCRREMPALDALQALLGGADFEVVAVNVDTRDPQKPLAFLKDVAIAHLAYYSDPSARIFEELKTAGKAFGMPTTVIVDPSGCEIGTMAGPAEWASDDGVKLVSAALARR
;
A
#
# COMPACT_ATOMS: atom_id res chain seq x y z
N MET A 1 -28.45 51.81 87.56
CA MET A 1 -27.74 52.89 86.91
C MET A 1 -27.96 52.80 85.41
N ARG A 2 -28.24 53.91 84.77
CA ARG A 2 -28.89 54.09 83.45
C ARG A 2 -28.08 53.57 82.29
N SER A 3 -28.76 52.69 81.47
CA SER A 3 -28.39 52.28 80.14
C SER A 3 -28.70 53.37 79.13
N ALA A 4 -27.69 53.78 78.32
CA ALA A 4 -27.84 54.69 77.20
C ALA A 4 -28.12 53.92 75.90
N ARG A 5 -29.28 54.16 75.26
CA ARG A 5 -29.60 53.72 73.92
C ARG A 5 -28.76 54.52 72.89
N LYS A 6 -28.10 53.84 71.99
CA LYS A 6 -27.57 54.39 70.72
C LYS A 6 -28.64 54.50 69.66
N PRO A 7 -28.61 55.57 68.86
CA PRO A 7 -29.62 55.76 67.79
C PRO A 7 -29.36 54.85 66.58
N ASN A 8 -30.44 54.53 65.90
CA ASN A 8 -30.60 53.69 64.70
C ASN A 8 -29.97 54.40 63.49
N GLU A 9 -28.98 53.81 62.89
CA GLU A 9 -28.38 54.22 61.62
C GLU A 9 -29.14 53.69 60.44
N PRO A 10 -29.52 54.48 59.43
CA PRO A 10 -30.29 53.99 58.27
C PRO A 10 -29.39 53.23 57.32
N LYS A 11 -29.82 52.02 56.90
CA LYS A 11 -29.15 51.21 55.89
C LYS A 11 -29.12 51.91 54.53
N PRO A 12 -28.02 51.86 53.76
CA PRO A 12 -28.00 52.40 52.42
C PRO A 12 -28.87 51.58 51.46
N ASN A 13 -29.72 52.29 50.76
CA ASN A 13 -30.64 51.77 49.75
C ASN A 13 -29.82 51.36 48.50
N THR A 14 -29.63 50.10 48.24
CA THR A 14 -28.98 49.58 47.03
C THR A 14 -29.96 49.77 45.87
N THR A 15 -29.79 50.89 45.18
CA THR A 15 -30.49 51.12 43.90
C THR A 15 -29.93 50.10 42.88
N ALA A 16 -30.77 49.11 42.54
CA ALA A 16 -30.48 48.23 41.44
C ALA A 16 -30.40 49.06 40.15
N ALA A 17 -29.20 49.15 39.57
CA ALA A 17 -29.01 49.76 38.26
C ALA A 17 -29.72 48.88 37.21
N THR A 18 -30.87 49.35 36.76
CA THR A 18 -31.59 48.74 35.61
C THR A 18 -30.77 49.08 34.35
N GLU A 19 -30.14 48.07 33.77
CA GLU A 19 -29.47 48.23 32.46
C GLU A 19 -30.50 48.71 31.42
N PRO A 20 -30.14 49.69 30.60
CA PRO A 20 -31.06 50.18 29.57
C PRO A 20 -31.35 49.09 28.53
N PRO A 21 -32.57 48.96 28.05
CA PRO A 21 -32.94 47.94 27.07
C PRO A 21 -32.16 48.16 25.77
N VAL A 22 -31.35 47.18 25.37
CA VAL A 22 -30.60 47.16 24.12
C VAL A 22 -31.55 47.39 22.96
N PRO A 23 -31.38 48.39 22.09
CA PRO A 23 -32.33 48.69 21.05
C PRO A 23 -32.49 47.52 20.05
N LEU A 24 -33.70 47.22 19.66
CA LEU A 24 -34.11 46.08 18.84
C LEU A 24 -33.27 45.96 17.55
N LEU A 25 -32.88 47.09 16.98
CA LEU A 25 -32.00 47.22 15.80
C LEU A 25 -30.60 46.60 16.04
N GLN A 26 -30.04 46.68 17.26
CA GLN A 26 -28.73 46.14 17.61
C GLN A 26 -28.77 44.61 17.77
N LYS A 27 -29.90 44.06 18.18
CA LYS A 27 -30.14 42.59 18.24
C LYS A 27 -30.22 41.97 16.83
N ILE A 28 -30.95 42.67 15.92
CA ILE A 28 -31.10 42.22 14.49
C ILE A 28 -29.77 42.29 13.76
N GLY A 29 -28.94 43.31 13.99
CA GLY A 29 -27.60 43.42 13.43
C GLY A 29 -26.66 42.27 13.87
N ARG A 30 -26.65 41.95 15.15
CA ARG A 30 -25.86 40.84 15.69
C ARG A 30 -26.32 39.47 15.17
N LEU A 31 -27.62 39.24 15.03
CA LEU A 31 -28.16 37.99 14.51
C LEU A 31 -27.78 37.80 13.02
N ARG A 32 -27.82 38.86 12.22
CA ARG A 32 -27.39 38.82 10.80
C ARG A 32 -25.87 38.58 10.67
N LEU A 33 -25.04 39.15 11.55
CA LEU A 33 -23.60 38.92 11.56
C LEU A 33 -23.27 37.47 11.92
N VAL A 34 -23.94 36.90 12.92
CA VAL A 34 -23.74 35.51 13.34
C VAL A 34 -24.18 34.53 12.26
N SER A 35 -25.32 34.81 11.59
CA SER A 35 -25.79 33.94 10.49
C SER A 35 -24.86 34.02 9.27
N ALA A 36 -24.31 35.19 8.94
CA ALA A 36 -23.35 35.34 7.85
C ALA A 36 -22.02 34.62 8.16
N ALA A 37 -21.53 34.71 9.41
CA ALA A 37 -20.32 33.98 9.83
C ALA A 37 -20.54 32.47 9.80
N ALA A 38 -21.70 31.97 10.27
CA ALA A 38 -22.04 30.56 10.20
C ALA A 38 -22.12 30.05 8.75
N ALA A 39 -22.74 30.81 7.84
CA ALA A 39 -22.81 30.48 6.42
C ALA A 39 -21.43 30.42 5.77
N LEU A 40 -20.53 31.33 6.13
CA LEU A 40 -19.13 31.33 5.62
C LEU A 40 -18.36 30.09 6.12
N VAL A 41 -18.51 29.71 7.37
CA VAL A 41 -17.87 28.51 7.94
C VAL A 41 -18.39 27.25 7.23
N ILE A 42 -19.71 27.16 7.02
CA ILE A 42 -20.31 26.03 6.28
C ILE A 42 -19.77 25.98 4.86
N LEU A 43 -19.66 27.11 4.17
CA LEU A 43 -19.13 27.18 2.82
C LEU A 43 -17.66 26.71 2.78
N ILE A 44 -16.82 27.14 3.73
CA ILE A 44 -15.41 26.74 3.81
C ILE A 44 -15.32 25.23 4.05
N VAL A 45 -16.15 24.67 4.93
CA VAL A 45 -16.20 23.23 5.21
C VAL A 45 -16.63 22.46 3.96
N LEU A 46 -17.68 22.92 3.27
CA LEU A 46 -18.16 22.29 2.03
C LEU A 46 -17.11 22.36 0.92
N VAL A 47 -16.42 23.49 0.74
CA VAL A 47 -15.33 23.63 -0.24
C VAL A 47 -14.16 22.72 0.14
N GLY A 48 -13.85 22.60 1.44
CA GLY A 48 -12.82 21.69 1.94
C GLY A 48 -13.16 20.22 1.64
N ILE A 49 -14.39 19.80 1.95
CA ILE A 49 -14.88 18.44 1.66
C ILE A 49 -14.90 18.19 0.15
N TYR A 50 -15.38 19.15 -0.65
CA TYR A 50 -15.39 19.06 -2.10
C TYR A 50 -13.97 18.97 -2.68
N GLY A 51 -13.02 19.76 -2.17
CA GLY A 51 -11.61 19.72 -2.58
C GLY A 51 -10.92 18.41 -2.22
N ILE A 52 -11.27 17.78 -1.09
CA ILE A 52 -10.75 16.46 -0.70
C ILE A 52 -11.37 15.36 -1.59
N ALA A 53 -12.67 15.44 -1.88
CA ALA A 53 -13.37 14.47 -2.71
C ALA A 53 -12.96 14.55 -4.20
N HIS A 54 -12.51 15.72 -4.67
CA HIS A 54 -12.12 15.99 -6.06
C HIS A 54 -10.60 16.18 -6.22
N ARG A 55 -9.78 15.66 -5.29
CA ARG A 55 -8.33 15.63 -5.53
C ARG A 55 -8.08 14.97 -6.89
N PRO A 56 -7.33 15.60 -7.81
CA PRO A 56 -6.94 14.97 -9.06
C PRO A 56 -6.24 13.68 -8.70
N ARG A 57 -6.74 12.55 -9.22
CA ARG A 57 -6.06 11.26 -9.08
C ARG A 57 -4.65 11.45 -9.64
N ASN A 58 -3.64 11.10 -8.84
CA ASN A 58 -2.26 11.11 -9.30
C ASN A 58 -2.20 10.31 -10.63
N PRO A 59 -1.51 10.79 -11.69
CA PRO A 59 -1.35 10.02 -12.94
C PRO A 59 -0.89 8.59 -12.72
N ALA A 60 -0.08 8.34 -11.68
CA ALA A 60 0.30 7.00 -11.24
C ALA A 60 -0.90 6.15 -10.78
N ASP A 61 -1.89 6.76 -10.11
CA ASP A 61 -3.09 6.06 -9.64
C ASP A 61 -3.98 5.64 -10.81
N ALA A 62 -4.13 6.49 -11.83
CA ALA A 62 -4.87 6.16 -13.03
C ALA A 62 -4.21 5.01 -13.82
N ALA A 63 -2.88 5.02 -13.93
CA ALA A 63 -2.12 3.98 -14.62
C ALA A 63 -2.22 2.61 -13.93
N CYS A 64 -2.39 2.57 -12.60
CA CYS A 64 -2.42 1.33 -11.81
C CYS A 64 -3.86 0.86 -11.46
N ALA A 65 -4.90 1.54 -11.90
CA ALA A 65 -6.27 1.13 -11.65
C ALA A 65 -6.58 -0.27 -12.26
N GLY A 66 -5.96 -0.60 -13.39
CA GLY A 66 -6.08 -1.92 -14.04
C GLY A 66 -5.59 -3.06 -13.15
N ALA A 67 -4.47 -2.88 -12.45
CA ALA A 67 -3.91 -3.88 -11.54
C ALA A 67 -4.85 -4.15 -10.34
N VAL A 68 -5.45 -3.10 -9.76
CA VAL A 68 -6.45 -3.24 -8.69
C VAL A 68 -7.68 -4.00 -9.18
N ASN A 69 -8.15 -3.73 -10.39
CA ASN A 69 -9.29 -4.47 -10.97
C ASN A 69 -8.94 -5.94 -11.19
N THR A 70 -7.72 -6.24 -11.64
CA THR A 70 -7.22 -7.62 -11.74
C THR A 70 -7.16 -8.27 -10.36
N GLY A 71 -6.63 -7.59 -9.33
CA GLY A 71 -6.62 -8.07 -7.96
C GLY A 71 -8.02 -8.43 -7.44
N LYS A 72 -9.01 -7.55 -7.65
CA LYS A 72 -10.41 -7.83 -7.29
C LYS A 72 -10.98 -9.06 -8.02
N ARG A 73 -10.65 -9.23 -9.30
CA ARG A 73 -11.11 -10.37 -10.09
C ARG A 73 -10.55 -11.69 -9.58
N ILE A 74 -9.26 -11.72 -9.19
CA ILE A 74 -8.62 -12.94 -8.69
C ILE A 74 -8.83 -13.17 -7.19
N ALA A 75 -9.42 -12.24 -6.44
CA ALA A 75 -9.57 -12.32 -4.98
C ALA A 75 -10.27 -13.63 -4.53
N GLN A 76 -11.27 -14.11 -5.28
CA GLN A 76 -11.95 -15.38 -4.99
C GLN A 76 -11.08 -16.63 -5.18
N LEU A 77 -9.93 -16.50 -5.88
CA LEU A 77 -8.95 -17.57 -6.11
C LEU A 77 -7.83 -17.55 -5.06
N VAL A 78 -7.80 -16.57 -4.18
CA VAL A 78 -6.85 -16.47 -3.06
C VAL A 78 -7.28 -17.45 -1.96
N ARG A 79 -6.85 -18.70 -2.10
CA ARG A 79 -7.21 -19.82 -1.23
C ARG A 79 -6.15 -20.93 -1.27
N GLY A 80 -6.31 -21.95 -0.44
CA GLY A 80 -5.39 -23.10 -0.40
C GLY A 80 -3.94 -22.67 -0.22
N GLU A 81 -3.05 -23.12 -1.07
CA GLU A 81 -1.62 -22.86 -0.98
C GLU A 81 -1.22 -21.40 -1.23
N VAL A 82 -2.10 -20.60 -1.85
CA VAL A 82 -1.87 -19.17 -2.11
C VAL A 82 -2.77 -18.25 -1.26
N ALA A 83 -3.37 -18.78 -0.18
CA ALA A 83 -4.31 -18.05 0.67
C ALA A 83 -3.71 -16.83 1.37
N ALA A 84 -2.37 -16.77 1.50
CA ALA A 84 -1.67 -15.65 2.11
C ALA A 84 -1.46 -14.44 1.17
N LEU A 85 -1.86 -14.54 -0.11
CA LEU A 85 -1.73 -13.43 -1.06
C LEU A 85 -2.69 -12.29 -0.69
N ALA A 86 -2.15 -11.12 -0.41
CA ALA A 86 -2.91 -9.88 -0.24
C ALA A 86 -3.07 -9.20 -1.60
N VAL A 87 -4.28 -9.16 -2.16
CA VAL A 87 -4.55 -8.44 -3.41
C VAL A 87 -4.54 -6.93 -3.20
N ALA A 88 -4.05 -6.17 -4.18
CA ALA A 88 -3.95 -4.73 -4.12
C ALA A 88 -5.33 -4.07 -3.94
N GLN A 89 -5.48 -3.27 -2.87
CA GLN A 89 -6.71 -2.53 -2.56
C GLN A 89 -6.69 -1.10 -3.11
N ALA A 90 -5.50 -0.57 -3.39
CA ALA A 90 -5.28 0.76 -3.96
C ALA A 90 -4.22 0.68 -5.08
N PRO A 91 -4.28 1.61 -6.04
CA PRO A 91 -3.25 1.71 -7.07
C PRO A 91 -1.86 1.89 -6.46
N PHE A 92 -0.93 1.03 -6.85
CA PHE A 92 0.46 1.11 -6.41
C PHE A 92 1.39 0.73 -7.56
N ARG A 93 2.28 1.65 -7.93
CA ARG A 93 3.35 1.37 -8.88
C ARG A 93 4.54 0.81 -8.12
N VAL A 94 4.94 -0.41 -8.49
CA VAL A 94 6.14 -1.02 -7.92
C VAL A 94 7.36 -0.17 -8.32
N PRO A 95 8.28 0.12 -7.39
CA PRO A 95 9.54 0.80 -7.72
C PRO A 95 10.26 0.13 -8.90
N ASP A 96 11.02 0.91 -9.67
CA ASP A 96 11.79 0.35 -10.78
C ASP A 96 13.07 -0.32 -10.25
N LEU A 97 12.88 -1.48 -9.67
CA LEU A 97 13.87 -2.27 -8.94
C LEU A 97 15.01 -2.70 -9.85
N ALA A 98 16.26 -2.53 -9.39
CA ALA A 98 17.46 -2.88 -10.12
C ALA A 98 18.06 -4.19 -9.61
N PHE A 99 18.48 -5.05 -10.51
CA PHE A 99 19.15 -6.33 -10.22
C PHE A 99 20.01 -6.76 -11.42
N LYS A 100 20.66 -7.90 -11.35
CA LYS A 100 21.56 -8.40 -12.40
C LYS A 100 21.10 -9.74 -12.94
N ASP A 101 21.39 -9.97 -14.21
CA ASP A 101 21.24 -11.31 -14.81
C ASP A 101 22.46 -12.23 -14.50
N ALA A 102 22.38 -13.47 -15.01
CA ALA A 102 23.45 -14.47 -14.87
C ALA A 102 24.81 -14.04 -15.46
N LYS A 103 24.81 -13.05 -16.37
CA LYS A 103 26.04 -12.49 -16.99
C LYS A 103 26.54 -11.24 -16.28
N GLY A 104 25.87 -10.84 -15.18
CA GLY A 104 26.19 -9.62 -14.42
C GLY A 104 25.71 -8.33 -15.07
N ARG A 105 24.88 -8.37 -16.12
CA ARG A 105 24.30 -7.19 -16.75
C ARG A 105 23.23 -6.59 -15.85
N ASP A 106 23.25 -5.28 -15.76
CA ASP A 106 22.22 -4.55 -15.01
C ASP A 106 20.88 -4.61 -15.74
N LEU A 107 19.84 -4.97 -14.98
CA LEU A 107 18.45 -5.03 -15.40
C LEU A 107 17.60 -4.19 -14.46
N ARG A 108 16.43 -3.80 -14.94
CA ARG A 108 15.41 -3.13 -14.14
C ARG A 108 14.06 -3.83 -14.31
N LEU A 109 13.20 -3.72 -13.32
CA LEU A 109 11.84 -4.26 -13.41
C LEU A 109 11.07 -3.69 -14.62
N SER A 110 11.39 -2.47 -15.04
CA SER A 110 10.83 -1.85 -16.25
C SER A 110 11.17 -2.58 -17.55
N ASP A 111 12.18 -3.44 -17.59
CA ASP A 111 12.53 -4.23 -18.78
C ASP A 111 11.46 -5.30 -19.09
N TRP A 112 10.57 -5.59 -18.11
CA TRP A 112 9.42 -6.48 -18.25
C TRP A 112 8.10 -5.75 -18.57
N ARG A 113 8.14 -4.48 -18.97
CA ARG A 113 6.91 -3.80 -19.41
C ARG A 113 6.21 -4.57 -20.54
N GLY A 114 4.90 -4.66 -20.46
CA GLY A 114 4.11 -5.47 -21.39
C GLY A 114 3.86 -6.92 -20.94
N ARG A 115 4.57 -7.40 -19.91
CA ARG A 115 4.48 -8.74 -19.34
C ARG A 115 4.00 -8.68 -17.89
N THR A 116 3.26 -9.68 -17.46
CA THR A 116 3.02 -9.90 -16.02
C THR A 116 4.24 -10.58 -15.42
N VAL A 117 4.65 -10.14 -14.25
CA VAL A 117 5.82 -10.69 -13.52
C VAL A 117 5.37 -11.22 -12.17
N LEU A 118 5.81 -12.42 -11.83
CA LEU A 118 5.83 -12.90 -10.46
C LEU A 118 7.25 -12.66 -9.92
N LEU A 119 7.43 -11.49 -9.30
CA LEU A 119 8.69 -11.11 -8.67
C LEU A 119 8.80 -11.80 -7.32
N ASN A 120 9.82 -12.63 -7.14
CA ASN A 120 10.08 -13.33 -5.88
C ASN A 120 11.48 -12.99 -5.37
N LEU A 121 11.61 -12.63 -4.10
CA LEU A 121 12.89 -12.43 -3.45
C LEU A 121 13.25 -13.65 -2.60
N TRP A 122 14.44 -14.20 -2.82
CA TRP A 122 14.91 -15.38 -2.13
C TRP A 122 16.39 -15.33 -1.77
N ALA A 123 16.82 -16.22 -0.85
CA ALA A 123 18.22 -16.36 -0.48
C ALA A 123 18.53 -17.80 -0.06
N THR A 124 19.79 -18.20 -0.19
CA THR A 124 20.24 -19.56 0.20
C THR A 124 20.18 -19.83 1.70
N TRP A 125 20.26 -18.81 2.54
CA TRP A 125 20.11 -18.92 3.99
C TRP A 125 18.64 -18.96 4.44
N CYS A 126 17.69 -18.64 3.56
CA CYS A 126 16.27 -18.66 3.85
C CYS A 126 15.69 -20.05 3.57
N VAL A 127 15.45 -20.84 4.61
CA VAL A 127 14.94 -22.21 4.48
C VAL A 127 13.58 -22.28 3.76
N PRO A 128 12.57 -21.43 4.09
CA PRO A 128 11.29 -21.46 3.35
C PRO A 128 11.45 -21.07 1.89
N CYS A 129 12.35 -20.10 1.57
CA CYS A 129 12.62 -19.74 0.19
C CYS A 129 13.14 -20.92 -0.63
N ARG A 130 14.10 -21.67 -0.07
CA ARG A 130 14.67 -22.85 -0.73
C ARG A 130 13.63 -23.92 -1.04
N ARG A 131 12.65 -24.10 -0.16
CA ARG A 131 11.55 -25.07 -0.36
C ARG A 131 10.60 -24.63 -1.47
N GLU A 132 10.41 -23.34 -1.67
CA GLU A 132 9.53 -22.76 -2.68
C GLU A 132 10.10 -22.81 -4.11
N MET A 133 11.45 -22.80 -4.25
CA MET A 133 12.12 -22.70 -5.56
C MET A 133 11.66 -23.74 -6.59
N PRO A 134 11.47 -25.03 -6.28
CA PRO A 134 10.94 -26.00 -7.24
C PRO A 134 9.53 -25.69 -7.75
N ALA A 135 8.67 -25.14 -6.87
CA ALA A 135 7.32 -24.73 -7.26
C ALA A 135 7.33 -23.49 -8.18
N LEU A 136 8.25 -22.56 -7.95
CA LEU A 136 8.46 -21.41 -8.84
C LEU A 136 8.99 -21.85 -10.21
N ASP A 137 9.91 -22.81 -10.26
CA ASP A 137 10.43 -23.39 -11.51
C ASP A 137 9.34 -24.10 -12.30
N ALA A 138 8.54 -24.90 -11.62
CA ALA A 138 7.39 -25.60 -12.24
C ALA A 138 6.34 -24.59 -12.76
N LEU A 139 6.04 -23.52 -12.01
CA LEU A 139 5.16 -22.45 -12.47
C LEU A 139 5.72 -21.77 -13.73
N GLN A 140 7.02 -21.51 -13.76
CA GLN A 140 7.69 -20.94 -14.94
C GLN A 140 7.58 -21.88 -16.13
N ALA A 141 7.78 -23.19 -15.92
CA ALA A 141 7.61 -24.20 -16.98
C ALA A 141 6.18 -24.24 -17.54
N LEU A 142 5.17 -24.09 -16.67
CA LEU A 142 3.76 -24.18 -17.04
C LEU A 142 3.23 -22.90 -17.73
N LEU A 143 3.61 -21.73 -17.24
CA LEU A 143 2.99 -20.46 -17.64
C LEU A 143 3.98 -19.47 -18.28
N GLY A 144 5.28 -19.72 -18.17
CA GLY A 144 6.31 -18.84 -18.72
C GLY A 144 6.20 -18.66 -20.22
N GLY A 145 6.39 -17.42 -20.70
CA GLY A 145 6.26 -17.10 -22.12
C GLY A 145 6.33 -15.60 -22.39
N ALA A 146 5.78 -15.20 -23.52
CA ALA A 146 5.83 -13.79 -23.95
C ALA A 146 5.08 -12.84 -22.98
N ASP A 147 4.03 -13.35 -22.32
CA ASP A 147 3.15 -12.54 -21.46
C ASP A 147 3.44 -12.70 -19.97
N PHE A 148 4.29 -13.64 -19.56
CA PHE A 148 4.56 -13.96 -18.16
C PHE A 148 5.98 -14.44 -17.91
N GLU A 149 6.54 -14.03 -16.77
CA GLU A 149 7.80 -14.55 -16.25
C GLU A 149 7.82 -14.59 -14.72
N VAL A 150 8.38 -15.66 -14.16
CA VAL A 150 8.81 -15.72 -12.76
C VAL A 150 10.21 -15.11 -12.67
N VAL A 151 10.32 -13.95 -12.06
CA VAL A 151 11.58 -13.24 -11.84
C VAL A 151 12.01 -13.48 -10.38
N ALA A 152 12.74 -14.58 -10.16
CA ALA A 152 13.24 -14.95 -8.84
C ALA A 152 14.62 -14.32 -8.60
N VAL A 153 14.67 -13.23 -7.82
CA VAL A 153 15.90 -12.49 -7.55
C VAL A 153 16.54 -12.97 -6.25
N ASN A 154 17.76 -13.49 -6.37
CA ASN A 154 18.59 -13.87 -5.23
C ASN A 154 19.18 -12.64 -4.54
N VAL A 155 19.10 -12.57 -3.22
CA VAL A 155 19.63 -11.47 -2.39
C VAL A 155 20.74 -11.90 -1.45
N ASP A 156 21.47 -12.98 -1.75
CA ASP A 156 22.67 -13.34 -1.01
C ASP A 156 23.76 -12.27 -1.24
N THR A 157 24.31 -11.75 -0.13
CA THR A 157 25.29 -10.65 -0.15
C THR A 157 26.75 -11.12 -0.06
N ARG A 158 27.01 -12.42 0.08
CA ARG A 158 28.36 -12.93 0.36
C ARG A 158 28.89 -13.77 -0.79
N ASP A 159 28.64 -15.03 -0.81
CA ASP A 159 29.19 -15.97 -1.79
C ASP A 159 28.32 -16.08 -3.04
N PRO A 160 28.72 -15.51 -4.22
CA PRO A 160 27.91 -15.51 -5.44
C PRO A 160 27.77 -16.90 -6.08
N GLN A 161 28.61 -17.87 -5.70
CA GLN A 161 28.53 -19.23 -6.24
C GLN A 161 27.51 -20.09 -5.50
N LYS A 162 27.22 -19.76 -4.25
CA LYS A 162 26.31 -20.53 -3.42
C LYS A 162 24.88 -20.61 -3.98
N PRO A 163 24.26 -19.52 -4.46
CA PRO A 163 22.95 -19.60 -5.12
C PRO A 163 22.96 -20.50 -6.36
N LEU A 164 23.97 -20.39 -7.21
CA LEU A 164 24.10 -21.20 -8.42
C LEU A 164 24.26 -22.68 -8.12
N ALA A 165 25.10 -23.02 -7.12
CA ALA A 165 25.26 -24.40 -6.65
C ALA A 165 23.92 -24.95 -6.14
N PHE A 166 23.22 -24.20 -5.30
CA PHE A 166 21.91 -24.59 -4.80
C PHE A 166 20.89 -24.84 -5.92
N LEU A 167 20.76 -23.94 -6.89
CA LEU A 167 19.81 -24.11 -8.01
C LEU A 167 20.14 -25.38 -8.82
N LYS A 168 21.42 -25.67 -9.02
CA LYS A 168 21.88 -26.90 -9.66
C LYS A 168 21.53 -28.15 -8.85
N ASP A 169 21.78 -28.10 -7.54
CA ASP A 169 21.53 -29.24 -6.63
C ASP A 169 20.05 -29.63 -6.55
N VAL A 170 19.14 -28.64 -6.68
CA VAL A 170 17.68 -28.88 -6.69
C VAL A 170 17.12 -28.94 -8.11
N ALA A 171 17.97 -29.05 -9.14
CA ALA A 171 17.62 -29.24 -10.54
C ALA A 171 16.65 -28.16 -11.11
N ILE A 172 16.83 -26.90 -10.72
CA ILE A 172 16.10 -25.77 -11.32
C ILE A 172 16.51 -25.63 -12.80
N ALA A 173 15.57 -25.68 -13.71
CA ALA A 173 15.79 -25.75 -15.15
C ALA A 173 15.12 -24.63 -15.99
N HIS A 174 14.03 -24.05 -15.48
CA HIS A 174 13.17 -23.12 -16.22
C HIS A 174 13.33 -21.66 -15.74
N LEU A 175 13.75 -21.44 -14.49
CA LEU A 175 14.00 -20.11 -13.95
C LEU A 175 15.29 -19.53 -14.51
N ALA A 176 15.23 -18.30 -15.00
CA ALA A 176 16.44 -17.51 -15.25
C ALA A 176 17.06 -17.08 -13.89
N TYR A 177 18.38 -17.00 -13.85
CA TYR A 177 19.10 -16.54 -12.66
C TYR A 177 19.18 -15.02 -12.63
N TYR A 178 18.64 -14.44 -11.56
CA TYR A 178 18.74 -13.03 -11.24
C TYR A 178 19.30 -12.84 -9.85
N SER A 179 20.05 -11.75 -9.63
CA SER A 179 20.64 -11.47 -8.31
C SER A 179 20.77 -9.98 -8.02
N ASP A 180 20.64 -9.64 -6.77
CA ASP A 180 21.06 -8.35 -6.20
C ASP A 180 21.96 -8.59 -4.99
N PRO A 181 23.30 -8.65 -5.19
CA PRO A 181 24.26 -8.87 -4.10
C PRO A 181 24.28 -7.76 -3.06
N SER A 182 23.68 -6.61 -3.34
CA SER A 182 23.54 -5.50 -2.37
C SER A 182 22.31 -5.63 -1.48
N ALA A 183 21.39 -6.55 -1.80
CA ALA A 183 20.07 -6.71 -1.19
C ALA A 183 19.23 -5.41 -1.17
N ARG A 184 19.55 -4.43 -2.00
CA ARG A 184 18.85 -3.15 -2.09
C ARG A 184 17.40 -3.33 -2.52
N ILE A 185 17.14 -4.28 -3.44
CA ILE A 185 15.79 -4.61 -3.90
C ILE A 185 14.85 -4.95 -2.74
N PHE A 186 15.36 -5.67 -1.71
CA PHE A 186 14.57 -5.98 -0.52
C PHE A 186 14.29 -4.73 0.31
N GLU A 187 15.30 -3.86 0.53
CA GLU A 187 15.13 -2.62 1.29
C GLU A 187 14.21 -1.61 0.57
N GLU A 188 14.25 -1.54 -0.76
CA GLU A 188 13.35 -0.69 -1.54
C GLU A 188 11.89 -1.18 -1.41
N LEU A 189 11.63 -2.48 -1.53
CA LEU A 189 10.30 -3.06 -1.32
C LEU A 189 9.83 -2.92 0.13
N LYS A 190 10.72 -3.05 1.10
CA LYS A 190 10.43 -2.85 2.53
C LYS A 190 10.04 -1.40 2.81
N THR A 191 10.78 -0.44 2.27
CA THR A 191 10.46 1.00 2.36
C THR A 191 9.11 1.33 1.72
N ALA A 192 8.78 0.64 0.63
CA ALA A 192 7.49 0.73 -0.03
C ALA A 192 6.35 -0.01 0.71
N GLY A 193 6.63 -0.68 1.83
CA GLY A 193 5.66 -1.45 2.61
C GLY A 193 5.21 -2.74 1.93
N LYS A 194 6.08 -3.35 1.09
CA LYS A 194 5.78 -4.55 0.31
C LYS A 194 6.64 -5.76 0.67
N ALA A 195 7.71 -5.60 1.45
CA ALA A 195 8.53 -6.69 1.97
C ALA A 195 8.58 -6.63 3.49
N PHE A 196 8.12 -7.67 4.16
CA PHE A 196 8.11 -7.80 5.62
C PHE A 196 8.96 -8.98 6.12
N GLY A 197 9.48 -9.79 5.21
CA GLY A 197 10.27 -10.98 5.47
C GLY A 197 10.61 -11.72 4.19
N MET A 198 11.22 -12.90 4.32
CA MET A 198 11.63 -13.74 3.19
C MET A 198 10.93 -15.10 3.24
N PRO A 199 10.47 -15.65 2.11
CA PRO A 199 10.42 -14.99 0.80
C PRO A 199 9.38 -13.87 0.75
N THR A 200 9.56 -12.93 -0.17
CA THR A 200 8.55 -11.94 -0.55
C THR A 200 8.22 -12.11 -2.02
N THR A 201 6.94 -12.21 -2.35
CA THR A 201 6.46 -12.29 -3.72
C THR A 201 5.53 -11.12 -4.04
N VAL A 202 5.75 -10.45 -5.19
CA VAL A 202 4.88 -9.40 -5.72
C VAL A 202 4.44 -9.78 -7.12
N ILE A 203 3.14 -9.86 -7.36
CA ILE A 203 2.60 -10.03 -8.71
C ILE A 203 2.44 -8.64 -9.32
N VAL A 204 3.14 -8.41 -10.43
CA VAL A 204 3.24 -7.11 -11.11
C VAL A 204 2.57 -7.21 -12.47
N ASP A 205 1.70 -6.27 -12.79
CA ASP A 205 1.01 -6.22 -14.08
C ASP A 205 1.93 -5.69 -15.22
N PRO A 206 1.52 -5.80 -16.50
CA PRO A 206 2.29 -5.30 -17.63
C PRO A 206 2.63 -3.81 -17.58
N SER A 207 1.91 -3.02 -16.80
CA SER A 207 2.18 -1.58 -16.58
C SER A 207 3.16 -1.32 -15.44
N GLY A 208 3.57 -2.37 -14.71
CA GLY A 208 4.45 -2.29 -13.53
C GLY A 208 3.72 -1.93 -12.24
N CYS A 209 2.47 -2.27 -12.17
CA CYS A 209 1.62 -2.02 -11.00
C CYS A 209 1.38 -3.32 -10.23
N GLU A 210 1.28 -3.23 -8.91
CA GLU A 210 1.00 -4.36 -8.05
C GLU A 210 -0.41 -4.90 -8.26
N ILE A 211 -0.52 -6.19 -8.53
CA ILE A 211 -1.78 -6.95 -8.46
C ILE A 211 -1.99 -7.52 -7.06
N GLY A 212 -0.92 -7.97 -6.42
CA GLY A 212 -0.94 -8.50 -5.06
C GLY A 212 0.46 -8.80 -4.54
N THR A 213 0.57 -8.94 -3.22
CA THR A 213 1.83 -9.22 -2.51
C THR A 213 1.64 -10.33 -1.50
N MET A 214 2.65 -11.17 -1.33
CA MET A 214 2.68 -12.22 -0.32
C MET A 214 4.01 -12.23 0.43
N ALA A 215 3.95 -12.30 1.75
CA ALA A 215 5.08 -12.60 2.62
C ALA A 215 4.99 -14.06 3.06
N GLY A 216 6.07 -14.81 2.88
CA GLY A 216 6.12 -16.24 3.14
C GLY A 216 6.02 -17.10 1.88
N PRO A 217 6.33 -18.42 2.01
CA PRO A 217 6.37 -19.34 0.89
C PRO A 217 4.98 -19.78 0.45
N ALA A 218 4.85 -20.19 -0.82
CA ALA A 218 3.68 -20.87 -1.34
C ALA A 218 4.04 -22.00 -2.32
N GLU A 219 3.12 -22.93 -2.51
CA GLU A 219 3.19 -23.93 -3.56
C GLU A 219 2.58 -23.33 -4.84
N TRP A 220 3.38 -22.52 -5.56
CA TRP A 220 2.95 -21.77 -6.73
C TRP A 220 2.52 -22.65 -7.91
N ALA A 221 3.04 -23.87 -7.98
CA ALA A 221 2.66 -24.85 -9.00
C ALA A 221 1.43 -25.70 -8.61
N SER A 222 0.83 -25.46 -7.44
CA SER A 222 -0.44 -26.07 -7.07
C SER A 222 -1.57 -25.65 -8.01
N ASP A 223 -2.64 -26.42 -8.05
CA ASP A 223 -3.84 -26.09 -8.83
C ASP A 223 -4.37 -24.67 -8.51
N ASP A 224 -4.37 -24.29 -7.22
CA ASP A 224 -4.83 -22.98 -6.81
C ASP A 224 -3.84 -21.86 -7.26
N GLY A 225 -2.53 -22.09 -7.15
CA GLY A 225 -1.51 -21.16 -7.62
C GLY A 225 -1.56 -20.94 -9.14
N VAL A 226 -1.59 -22.03 -9.90
CA VAL A 226 -1.69 -21.97 -11.39
C VAL A 226 -2.98 -21.28 -11.83
N LYS A 227 -4.15 -21.59 -11.22
CA LYS A 227 -5.42 -20.93 -11.53
C LYS A 227 -5.39 -19.45 -11.21
N LEU A 228 -4.82 -19.06 -10.07
CA LEU A 228 -4.71 -17.66 -9.66
C LEU A 228 -3.84 -16.87 -10.64
N VAL A 229 -2.62 -17.36 -10.95
CA VAL A 229 -1.70 -16.67 -11.86
C VAL A 229 -2.30 -16.64 -13.28
N SER A 230 -2.85 -17.73 -13.79
CA SER A 230 -3.53 -17.76 -15.11
C SER A 230 -4.67 -16.73 -15.20
N ALA A 231 -5.46 -16.58 -14.13
CA ALA A 231 -6.52 -15.57 -14.07
C ALA A 231 -5.97 -14.14 -14.02
N ALA A 232 -4.78 -13.94 -13.41
CA ALA A 232 -4.10 -12.63 -13.42
C ALA A 232 -3.57 -12.26 -14.82
N LEU A 233 -3.20 -13.25 -15.64
CA LEU A 233 -2.73 -13.05 -17.02
C LEU A 233 -3.87 -12.76 -18.01
N ALA A 234 -5.10 -13.19 -17.71
CA ALA A 234 -6.23 -13.01 -18.61
C ALA A 234 -6.53 -11.52 -18.82
N ARG A 235 -6.21 -11.02 -20.02
CA ARG A 235 -6.59 -9.67 -20.49
C ARG A 235 -8.07 -9.69 -20.87
N ARG A 236 -8.82 -8.66 -20.45
CA ARG A 236 -10.16 -8.38 -21.01
C ARG A 236 -10.06 -7.42 -22.15
#